data_fbafb8b04ba871e92fab722456f579fd
#
_entry.id   fbafb8b04ba871e92fab722456f579fd
#
_cell.length_a   1.000
_cell.length_b   1.000
_cell.length_c   1.000
_cell.angle_alpha   90.00
_cell.angle_beta   90.00
_cell.angle_gamma   90.00
#
_symmetry.space_group_name_H-M   'P 1'
#
loop_
_entity.id
_entity.type
_entity.pdbx_description
1 polymer ?
#
loop_
_entity_poly.entity_id
_entity_poly.type
_entity_poly.pdbx_seq_one_letter_code
_entity_poly.pdbx_strand_id
1 'polypeptide(L)'
;MSAAKIVVGAIILLIIIGVVAGASVKIVESGNRGVLTQWSAVDLTSPPLNEGIHFVVPFQDEVVQIEVRTLKYDKETRSASKDLQTVETTVTVNYHAEYEKVNFLYKEIGLDYENRVIGPAVEETVKQVTANYNAEELITKRPLVKGDIENAIRDRLNQFYVTTEVISITDFEFSPLFAKAIESKVEAEQKAQKAENDLIRIEVEARQLEAQAVGLAAANIAEAQGEAEAISIINNALSANPFYLEWLKTQAWDGKLPLVVGEGGTPFIQIPVQP
;
A
#
# COMPACT_ATOMS: atom_id res chain seq x y z
N MET A 1 -18.57 -51.81 70.54
CA MET A 1 -17.92 -51.86 69.19
C MET A 1 -16.46 -52.17 69.39
N SER A 2 -15.87 -53.18 68.69
CA SER A 2 -14.47 -53.56 68.86
C SER A 2 -13.54 -52.42 68.37
N ALA A 3 -12.48 -52.06 69.16
CA ALA A 3 -11.47 -51.04 68.77
C ALA A 3 -10.96 -51.19 67.37
N ALA A 4 -10.85 -52.45 66.87
CA ALA A 4 -10.44 -52.71 65.46
C ALA A 4 -11.45 -52.16 64.46
N LYS A 5 -12.75 -52.14 64.70
CA LYS A 5 -13.78 -51.58 63.82
C LYS A 5 -13.67 -50.04 63.76
N ILE A 6 -13.31 -49.41 64.89
CA ILE A 6 -13.07 -47.94 64.94
C ILE A 6 -11.83 -47.56 64.16
N VAL A 7 -10.72 -48.30 64.29
CA VAL A 7 -9.45 -48.07 63.56
C VAL A 7 -9.68 -48.29 62.05
N VAL A 8 -10.35 -49.33 61.65
CA VAL A 8 -10.67 -49.56 60.20
C VAL A 8 -11.55 -48.43 59.67
N GLY A 9 -12.56 -47.97 60.42
CA GLY A 9 -13.39 -46.86 60.01
C GLY A 9 -12.62 -45.54 59.87
N ALA A 10 -11.67 -45.28 60.77
CA ALA A 10 -10.79 -44.09 60.66
C ALA A 10 -9.88 -44.13 59.44
N ILE A 11 -9.33 -45.30 59.12
CA ILE A 11 -8.49 -45.44 57.92
C ILE A 11 -9.33 -45.21 56.63
N ILE A 12 -10.53 -45.80 56.57
CA ILE A 12 -11.43 -45.58 55.42
C ILE A 12 -11.79 -44.09 55.28
N LEU A 13 -12.09 -43.42 56.39
CA LEU A 13 -12.39 -42.00 56.40
C LEU A 13 -11.20 -41.14 55.89
N LEU A 14 -9.98 -41.45 56.35
CA LEU A 14 -8.77 -40.76 55.88
C LEU A 14 -8.55 -40.98 54.36
N ILE A 15 -8.77 -42.20 53.88
CA ILE A 15 -8.68 -42.49 52.43
C ILE A 15 -9.72 -41.66 51.66
N ILE A 16 -10.96 -41.60 52.14
CA ILE A 16 -12.02 -40.80 51.50
C ILE A 16 -11.65 -39.33 51.50
N ILE A 17 -11.17 -38.79 52.61
CA ILE A 17 -10.71 -37.41 52.69
C ILE A 17 -9.55 -37.15 51.72
N GLY A 18 -8.58 -38.07 51.63
CA GLY A 18 -7.47 -37.98 50.71
C GLY A 18 -7.90 -37.98 49.22
N VAL A 19 -8.87 -38.83 48.87
CA VAL A 19 -9.42 -38.88 47.52
C VAL A 19 -10.20 -37.61 47.19
N VAL A 20 -11.03 -37.13 48.11
CA VAL A 20 -11.80 -35.89 47.94
C VAL A 20 -10.84 -34.67 47.81
N ALA A 21 -9.85 -34.61 48.69
CA ALA A 21 -8.85 -33.53 48.62
C ALA A 21 -8.07 -33.55 47.30
N GLY A 22 -7.68 -34.72 46.81
CA GLY A 22 -7.01 -34.85 45.52
C GLY A 22 -7.91 -34.49 44.33
N ALA A 23 -9.18 -34.82 44.41
CA ALA A 23 -10.19 -34.49 43.37
C ALA A 23 -10.55 -32.99 43.37
N SER A 24 -10.33 -32.29 44.50
CA SER A 24 -10.60 -30.85 44.63
C SER A 24 -9.59 -29.95 43.97
N VAL A 25 -8.42 -30.48 43.64
CA VAL A 25 -7.35 -29.68 43.01
C VAL A 25 -7.46 -29.75 41.50
N LYS A 26 -7.60 -28.58 40.86
CA LYS A 26 -7.55 -28.41 39.41
C LYS A 26 -6.43 -27.46 39.04
N ILE A 27 -5.73 -27.78 37.98
CA ILE A 27 -4.61 -26.95 37.46
C ILE A 27 -5.06 -26.38 36.13
N VAL A 28 -5.04 -25.05 36.03
CA VAL A 28 -5.19 -24.34 34.76
C VAL A 28 -3.81 -24.08 34.19
N GLU A 29 -3.56 -24.62 33.00
CA GLU A 29 -2.27 -24.50 32.34
C GLU A 29 -1.98 -23.06 31.91
N SER A 30 -0.68 -22.74 31.77
CA SER A 30 -0.28 -21.42 31.30
C SER A 30 -0.75 -21.17 29.88
N GLY A 31 -1.30 -19.97 29.63
CA GLY A 31 -1.91 -19.59 28.36
C GLY A 31 -3.38 -19.98 28.23
N ASN A 32 -3.96 -20.56 29.29
CA ASN A 32 -5.38 -20.92 29.35
C ASN A 32 -6.12 -20.12 30.43
N ARG A 33 -7.45 -20.06 30.27
CA ARG A 33 -8.39 -19.63 31.29
C ARG A 33 -9.33 -20.78 31.64
N GLY A 34 -9.59 -20.94 32.92
CA GLY A 34 -10.51 -21.95 33.38
C GLY A 34 -11.95 -21.42 33.46
N VAL A 35 -12.86 -22.03 32.74
CA VAL A 35 -14.30 -21.79 32.88
C VAL A 35 -14.86 -22.77 33.92
N LEU A 36 -15.35 -22.22 35.02
CA LEU A 36 -15.97 -23.04 36.06
C LEU A 36 -17.40 -23.41 35.65
N THR A 37 -17.68 -24.70 35.68
CA THR A 37 -19.07 -25.21 35.51
C THR A 37 -19.51 -25.90 36.79
N GLN A 38 -20.72 -25.61 37.24
CA GLN A 38 -21.35 -26.22 38.40
C GLN A 38 -22.55 -27.05 37.93
N TRP A 39 -22.50 -28.35 38.16
CA TRP A 39 -23.52 -29.27 37.66
C TRP A 39 -23.77 -29.11 36.14
N SER A 40 -22.69 -28.97 35.39
CA SER A 40 -22.68 -28.69 33.93
C SER A 40 -23.23 -27.30 33.52
N ALA A 41 -23.59 -26.44 34.46
CA ALA A 41 -23.99 -25.06 34.17
C ALA A 41 -22.82 -24.14 34.33
N VAL A 42 -22.59 -23.26 33.34
CA VAL A 42 -21.49 -22.29 33.37
C VAL A 42 -21.71 -21.24 34.44
N ASP A 43 -20.75 -21.05 35.35
CA ASP A 43 -20.80 -19.98 36.32
C ASP A 43 -20.40 -18.65 35.64
N LEU A 44 -21.37 -17.74 35.53
CA LEU A 44 -21.16 -16.39 34.99
C LEU A 44 -21.02 -15.35 36.09
N THR A 45 -21.18 -15.72 37.33
CA THR A 45 -21.06 -14.78 38.47
C THR A 45 -19.61 -14.58 38.90
N SER A 46 -18.82 -15.63 38.73
CA SER A 46 -17.39 -15.60 39.04
C SER A 46 -16.55 -15.27 37.78
N PRO A 47 -15.43 -14.52 37.93
CA PRO A 47 -14.52 -14.34 36.83
C PRO A 47 -13.89 -15.68 36.40
N PRO A 48 -13.42 -15.82 35.16
CA PRO A 48 -12.67 -16.98 34.71
C PRO A 48 -11.45 -17.24 35.61
N LEU A 49 -11.15 -18.51 35.87
CA LEU A 49 -10.02 -18.92 36.68
C LEU A 49 -8.72 -18.57 35.93
N ASN A 50 -7.80 -17.94 36.64
CA ASN A 50 -6.46 -17.65 36.13
C ASN A 50 -5.61 -18.92 36.02
N GLU A 51 -4.43 -18.78 35.43
CA GLU A 51 -3.42 -19.85 35.43
C GLU A 51 -3.03 -20.24 36.84
N GLY A 52 -2.74 -21.51 37.07
CA GLY A 52 -2.28 -22.02 38.35
C GLY A 52 -3.20 -23.04 38.99
N ILE A 53 -3.05 -23.20 40.30
CA ILE A 53 -3.79 -24.20 41.12
C ILE A 53 -5.06 -23.57 41.69
N HIS A 54 -6.17 -24.24 41.47
CA HIS A 54 -7.48 -23.84 41.99
C HIS A 54 -8.10 -24.99 42.78
N PHE A 55 -8.86 -24.62 43.81
CA PHE A 55 -9.61 -25.55 44.61
C PHE A 55 -11.08 -25.47 44.20
N VAL A 56 -11.65 -26.62 43.84
CA VAL A 56 -13.01 -26.77 43.37
C VAL A 56 -13.73 -27.85 44.19
N VAL A 57 -15.05 -27.79 44.22
CA VAL A 57 -15.85 -28.82 44.91
C VAL A 57 -15.93 -30.04 43.99
N PRO A 58 -15.32 -31.19 44.37
CA PRO A 58 -15.35 -32.37 43.55
C PRO A 58 -16.78 -32.87 43.34
N PHE A 59 -17.04 -33.47 42.18
CA PHE A 59 -18.34 -33.95 41.69
C PHE A 59 -19.36 -32.86 41.33
N GLN A 60 -19.23 -31.65 41.85
CA GLN A 60 -20.07 -30.50 41.52
C GLN A 60 -19.46 -29.64 40.44
N ASP A 61 -18.18 -29.33 40.63
CA ASP A 61 -17.45 -28.36 39.83
C ASP A 61 -16.56 -29.07 38.80
N GLU A 62 -16.59 -28.56 37.56
CA GLU A 62 -15.67 -28.93 36.50
C GLU A 62 -15.01 -27.66 35.95
N VAL A 63 -13.76 -27.76 35.56
CA VAL A 63 -13.00 -26.66 34.96
C VAL A 63 -12.68 -27.00 33.52
N VAL A 64 -13.29 -26.25 32.62
CA VAL A 64 -13.03 -26.33 31.19
C VAL A 64 -11.97 -25.29 30.83
N GLN A 65 -10.87 -25.70 30.20
CA GLN A 65 -9.80 -24.81 29.81
C GLN A 65 -10.00 -24.30 28.39
N ILE A 66 -9.84 -22.98 28.21
CA ILE A 66 -9.89 -22.31 26.93
C ILE A 66 -8.57 -21.60 26.75
N GLU A 67 -7.91 -21.85 25.61
CA GLU A 67 -6.68 -21.16 25.23
C GLU A 67 -6.99 -19.70 24.92
N VAL A 68 -6.21 -18.81 25.54
CA VAL A 68 -6.35 -17.35 25.39
C VAL A 68 -5.11 -16.70 24.78
N ARG A 69 -4.14 -17.49 24.35
CA ARG A 69 -3.03 -17.01 23.54
C ARG A 69 -3.50 -16.70 22.13
N THR A 70 -2.69 -15.94 21.40
CA THR A 70 -2.97 -15.66 20.00
C THR A 70 -2.94 -16.93 19.17
N LEU A 71 -4.05 -17.25 18.56
CA LEU A 71 -4.26 -18.37 17.65
C LEU A 71 -4.35 -17.85 16.22
N LYS A 72 -4.13 -18.74 15.26
CA LYS A 72 -4.22 -18.46 13.83
C LYS A 72 -5.35 -19.27 13.22
N TYR A 73 -6.21 -18.61 12.46
CA TYR A 73 -7.25 -19.23 11.65
C TYR A 73 -7.13 -18.81 10.20
N ASP A 74 -7.01 -19.78 9.30
CA ASP A 74 -6.95 -19.55 7.86
C ASP A 74 -8.26 -19.99 7.21
N LYS A 75 -8.85 -19.13 6.40
CA LYS A 75 -10.07 -19.42 5.66
C LYS A 75 -9.92 -19.02 4.19
N GLU A 76 -9.97 -20.01 3.31
CA GLU A 76 -10.16 -19.78 1.89
C GLU A 76 -11.64 -19.46 1.64
N THR A 77 -11.88 -18.36 0.93
CA THR A 77 -13.21 -17.82 0.68
C THR A 77 -13.40 -17.56 -0.80
N ARG A 78 -14.50 -18.08 -1.32
CA ARG A 78 -14.98 -17.77 -2.67
C ARG A 78 -16.16 -16.83 -2.57
N SER A 79 -16.06 -15.67 -3.23
CA SER A 79 -17.06 -14.61 -3.23
C SER A 79 -17.36 -14.13 -4.65
N ALA A 80 -18.30 -13.22 -4.78
CA ALA A 80 -18.56 -12.53 -6.04
C ALA A 80 -18.34 -11.02 -5.86
N SER A 81 -17.78 -10.37 -6.86
CA SER A 81 -17.72 -8.92 -6.95
C SER A 81 -19.09 -8.34 -7.34
N LYS A 82 -19.22 -7.02 -7.27
CA LYS A 82 -20.44 -6.29 -7.68
C LYS A 82 -20.86 -6.56 -9.12
N ASP A 83 -19.89 -6.77 -10.01
CA ASP A 83 -20.09 -7.11 -11.41
C ASP A 83 -20.11 -8.64 -11.66
N LEU A 84 -20.42 -9.41 -10.61
CA LEU A 84 -20.64 -10.86 -10.63
C LEU A 84 -19.43 -11.69 -11.09
N GLN A 85 -18.21 -11.16 -10.95
CA GLN A 85 -17.01 -11.95 -11.17
C GLN A 85 -16.69 -12.79 -9.92
N THR A 86 -16.30 -14.04 -10.13
CA THR A 86 -15.85 -14.90 -9.04
C THR A 86 -14.48 -14.44 -8.55
N VAL A 87 -14.37 -14.27 -7.24
CA VAL A 87 -13.16 -13.84 -6.53
C VAL A 87 -12.81 -14.86 -5.48
N GLU A 88 -11.61 -15.37 -5.51
CA GLU A 88 -11.05 -16.25 -4.49
C GLU A 88 -10.00 -15.52 -3.70
N THR A 89 -10.01 -15.68 -2.37
CA THR A 89 -9.00 -15.08 -1.47
C THR A 89 -8.89 -15.91 -0.21
N THR A 90 -7.70 -15.92 0.39
CA THR A 90 -7.49 -16.52 1.70
C THR A 90 -7.35 -15.42 2.74
N VAL A 91 -8.13 -15.54 3.80
CA VAL A 91 -8.07 -14.64 4.95
C VAL A 91 -7.47 -15.39 6.13
N THR A 92 -6.41 -14.84 6.67
CA THR A 92 -5.77 -15.30 7.91
C THR A 92 -6.15 -14.34 9.03
N VAL A 93 -6.73 -14.87 10.07
CA VAL A 93 -7.10 -14.11 11.27
C VAL A 93 -6.26 -14.58 12.44
N ASN A 94 -5.47 -13.67 13.02
CA ASN A 94 -4.82 -13.88 14.31
C ASN A 94 -5.73 -13.30 15.39
N TYR A 95 -6.15 -14.13 16.30
CA TYR A 95 -7.17 -13.80 17.29
C TYR A 95 -6.85 -14.45 18.63
N HIS A 96 -7.51 -13.97 19.68
CA HIS A 96 -7.59 -14.64 20.98
C HIS A 96 -8.97 -14.45 21.57
N ALA A 97 -9.37 -15.40 22.45
CA ALA A 97 -10.58 -15.23 23.24
C ALA A 97 -10.38 -14.14 24.30
N GLU A 98 -11.39 -13.29 24.51
CA GLU A 98 -11.33 -12.20 25.50
C GLU A 98 -11.20 -12.77 26.91
N TYR A 99 -10.09 -12.47 27.60
CA TYR A 99 -9.67 -13.09 28.86
C TYR A 99 -10.75 -13.08 29.94
N GLU A 100 -11.50 -12.00 30.05
CA GLU A 100 -12.50 -11.82 31.09
C GLU A 100 -13.87 -12.40 30.71
N LYS A 101 -14.06 -12.75 29.44
CA LYS A 101 -15.35 -13.16 28.88
C LYS A 101 -15.38 -14.58 28.32
N VAL A 102 -14.35 -15.38 28.58
CA VAL A 102 -14.33 -16.78 28.12
C VAL A 102 -15.51 -17.61 28.68
N ASN A 103 -16.09 -17.24 29.85
CA ASN A 103 -17.26 -17.85 30.40
C ASN A 103 -18.48 -17.66 29.47
N PHE A 104 -18.64 -16.45 28.91
CA PHE A 104 -19.71 -16.13 27.97
C PHE A 104 -19.48 -16.83 26.64
N LEU A 105 -18.24 -16.78 26.13
CA LEU A 105 -17.85 -17.50 24.91
C LEU A 105 -18.20 -18.98 25.00
N TYR A 106 -17.79 -19.62 26.11
CA TYR A 106 -18.07 -21.04 26.32
C TYR A 106 -19.58 -21.36 26.46
N LYS A 107 -20.31 -20.52 27.20
CA LYS A 107 -21.74 -20.70 27.41
C LYS A 107 -22.54 -20.57 26.11
N GLU A 108 -22.25 -19.57 25.30
CA GLU A 108 -23.05 -19.22 24.13
C GLU A 108 -22.64 -20.01 22.88
N ILE A 109 -21.36 -20.34 22.75
CA ILE A 109 -20.81 -20.91 21.52
C ILE A 109 -20.18 -22.29 21.77
N GLY A 110 -19.45 -22.45 22.87
CA GLY A 110 -18.71 -23.67 23.22
C GLY A 110 -17.26 -23.64 22.75
N LEU A 111 -16.58 -24.79 22.83
CA LEU A 111 -15.17 -24.93 22.49
C LEU A 111 -14.89 -24.82 20.98
N ASP A 112 -15.86 -25.16 20.15
CA ASP A 112 -15.70 -25.14 18.68
C ASP A 112 -16.07 -23.77 18.05
N TYR A 113 -15.72 -22.69 18.75
CA TYR A 113 -16.05 -21.33 18.30
C TYR A 113 -15.36 -20.92 16.98
N GLU A 114 -14.25 -21.56 16.66
CA GLU A 114 -13.57 -21.36 15.37
C GLU A 114 -14.48 -21.71 14.19
N ASN A 115 -15.04 -22.91 14.19
CA ASN A 115 -15.90 -23.39 13.11
C ASN A 115 -17.31 -22.82 13.17
N ARG A 116 -17.80 -22.50 14.38
CA ARG A 116 -19.15 -21.98 14.56
C ARG A 116 -19.29 -20.50 14.34
N VAL A 117 -18.25 -19.72 14.64
CA VAL A 117 -18.31 -18.26 14.59
C VAL A 117 -17.25 -17.68 13.68
N ILE A 118 -15.94 -17.97 13.90
CA ILE A 118 -14.87 -17.31 13.17
C ILE A 118 -14.96 -17.62 11.67
N GLY A 119 -15.07 -18.90 11.31
CA GLY A 119 -15.17 -19.30 9.90
C GLY A 119 -16.33 -18.65 9.15
N PRO A 120 -17.58 -18.81 9.61
CA PRO A 120 -18.74 -18.16 9.00
C PRO A 120 -18.66 -16.63 8.98
N ALA A 121 -18.17 -16.01 10.07
CA ALA A 121 -18.03 -14.56 10.14
C ALA A 121 -17.07 -14.02 9.10
N VAL A 122 -15.90 -14.66 8.92
CA VAL A 122 -14.92 -14.30 7.90
C VAL A 122 -15.52 -14.46 6.51
N GLU A 123 -16.11 -15.61 6.23
CA GLU A 123 -16.68 -15.90 4.90
C GLU A 123 -17.80 -14.93 4.51
N GLU A 124 -18.73 -14.67 5.43
CA GLU A 124 -19.84 -13.76 5.18
C GLU A 124 -19.39 -12.32 5.03
N THR A 125 -18.43 -11.87 5.85
CA THR A 125 -17.90 -10.51 5.78
C THR A 125 -17.15 -10.27 4.46
N VAL A 126 -16.32 -11.22 4.04
CA VAL A 126 -15.65 -11.12 2.74
C VAL A 126 -16.66 -11.02 1.60
N LYS A 127 -17.68 -11.90 1.59
CA LYS A 127 -18.76 -11.85 0.58
C LYS A 127 -19.49 -10.52 0.58
N GLN A 128 -19.81 -9.99 1.75
CA GLN A 128 -20.50 -8.71 1.89
C GLN A 128 -19.68 -7.54 1.37
N VAL A 129 -18.40 -7.47 1.72
CA VAL A 129 -17.54 -6.36 1.31
C VAL A 129 -17.20 -6.45 -0.18
N THR A 130 -16.83 -7.63 -0.69
CA THR A 130 -16.48 -7.79 -2.12
C THR A 130 -17.66 -7.48 -3.04
N ALA A 131 -18.89 -7.76 -2.62
CA ALA A 131 -20.10 -7.42 -3.38
C ALA A 131 -20.34 -5.91 -3.55
N ASN A 132 -19.67 -5.05 -2.80
CA ASN A 132 -19.76 -3.60 -2.94
C ASN A 132 -18.78 -3.03 -3.99
N TYR A 133 -17.79 -3.81 -4.42
CA TYR A 133 -16.73 -3.40 -5.32
C TYR A 133 -16.79 -4.16 -6.65
N ASN A 134 -16.52 -3.47 -7.75
CA ASN A 134 -16.30 -4.13 -9.04
C ASN A 134 -14.94 -4.88 -9.01
N ALA A 135 -14.78 -5.90 -9.83
CA ALA A 135 -13.55 -6.68 -9.89
C ALA A 135 -12.30 -5.81 -10.18
N GLU A 136 -12.42 -4.79 -11.04
CA GLU A 136 -11.36 -3.82 -11.30
C GLU A 136 -11.00 -2.99 -10.05
N GLU A 137 -12.00 -2.62 -9.23
CA GLU A 137 -11.78 -1.88 -7.98
C GLU A 137 -11.11 -2.73 -6.90
N LEU A 138 -11.40 -4.04 -6.84
CA LEU A 138 -10.72 -4.99 -5.95
C LEU A 138 -9.21 -5.06 -6.22
N ILE A 139 -8.79 -4.81 -7.48
CA ILE A 139 -7.38 -4.75 -7.88
C ILE A 139 -6.80 -3.36 -7.61
N THR A 140 -7.46 -2.30 -8.10
CA THR A 140 -6.92 -0.93 -8.09
C THR A 140 -7.03 -0.24 -6.73
N LYS A 141 -8.09 -0.55 -5.95
CA LYS A 141 -8.37 0.00 -4.61
C LYS A 141 -8.10 -1.01 -3.49
N ARG A 142 -7.25 -1.98 -3.74
CA ARG A 142 -6.95 -3.08 -2.83
C ARG A 142 -6.71 -2.67 -1.36
N PRO A 143 -5.90 -1.63 -1.04
CA PRO A 143 -5.68 -1.23 0.35
C PRO A 143 -6.97 -0.79 1.06
N LEU A 144 -7.88 -0.13 0.35
CA LEU A 144 -9.17 0.29 0.88
C LEU A 144 -10.07 -0.92 1.18
N VAL A 145 -10.21 -1.81 0.19
CA VAL A 145 -11.01 -3.04 0.34
C VAL A 145 -10.51 -3.92 1.49
N LYS A 146 -9.17 -4.05 1.60
CA LYS A 146 -8.54 -4.77 2.70
C LYS A 146 -8.93 -4.14 4.05
N GLY A 147 -8.82 -2.83 4.18
CA GLY A 147 -9.22 -2.11 5.40
C GLY A 147 -10.69 -2.30 5.76
N ASP A 148 -11.59 -2.28 4.78
CA ASP A 148 -13.01 -2.50 4.99
C ASP A 148 -13.31 -3.94 5.46
N ILE A 149 -12.65 -4.95 4.87
CA ILE A 149 -12.77 -6.33 5.30
C ILE A 149 -12.22 -6.51 6.73
N GLU A 150 -11.04 -5.96 7.03
CA GLU A 150 -10.42 -6.04 8.36
C GLU A 150 -11.32 -5.43 9.44
N ASN A 151 -11.86 -4.24 9.20
CA ASN A 151 -12.74 -3.56 10.14
C ASN A 151 -14.03 -4.35 10.35
N ALA A 152 -14.66 -4.80 9.28
CA ALA A 152 -15.92 -5.54 9.36
C ALA A 152 -15.75 -6.90 10.05
N ILE A 153 -14.65 -7.62 9.82
CA ILE A 153 -14.37 -8.88 10.55
C ILE A 153 -14.15 -8.59 12.04
N ARG A 154 -13.36 -7.56 12.36
CA ARG A 154 -13.08 -7.16 13.75
C ARG A 154 -14.37 -6.84 14.50
N ASP A 155 -15.21 -5.99 13.91
CA ASP A 155 -16.49 -5.58 14.53
C ASP A 155 -17.42 -6.77 14.74
N ARG A 156 -17.42 -7.72 13.81
CA ARG A 156 -18.26 -8.91 13.92
C ARG A 156 -17.74 -9.89 14.97
N LEU A 157 -16.45 -10.16 15.03
CA LEU A 157 -15.87 -11.11 15.98
C LEU A 157 -15.88 -10.58 17.41
N ASN A 158 -15.76 -9.27 17.62
CA ASN A 158 -15.88 -8.65 18.93
C ASN A 158 -17.26 -8.91 19.59
N GLN A 159 -18.33 -9.08 18.80
CA GLN A 159 -19.66 -9.40 19.31
C GLN A 159 -19.72 -10.78 19.95
N PHE A 160 -18.76 -11.66 19.63
CA PHE A 160 -18.68 -13.04 20.10
C PHE A 160 -17.52 -13.26 21.08
N TYR A 161 -17.04 -12.20 21.73
CA TYR A 161 -15.96 -12.27 22.73
C TYR A 161 -14.62 -12.77 22.17
N VAL A 162 -14.40 -12.55 20.87
CA VAL A 162 -13.15 -12.87 20.16
C VAL A 162 -12.49 -11.58 19.72
N THR A 163 -11.31 -11.31 20.23
CA THR A 163 -10.51 -10.15 19.87
C THR A 163 -9.56 -10.50 18.73
N THR A 164 -9.54 -9.68 17.67
CA THR A 164 -8.63 -9.86 16.54
C THR A 164 -7.42 -8.93 16.66
N GLU A 165 -6.23 -9.49 16.55
CA GLU A 165 -4.96 -8.72 16.58
C GLU A 165 -4.55 -8.28 15.19
N VAL A 166 -4.38 -9.25 14.29
CA VAL A 166 -3.95 -9.01 12.91
C VAL A 166 -4.84 -9.83 11.98
N ILE A 167 -5.29 -9.18 10.90
CA ILE A 167 -5.98 -9.83 9.80
C ILE A 167 -5.13 -9.66 8.56
N SER A 168 -4.79 -10.76 7.92
CA SER A 168 -4.03 -10.78 6.68
C SER A 168 -4.88 -11.35 5.57
N ILE A 169 -4.95 -10.63 4.46
CA ILE A 169 -5.71 -11.03 3.28
C ILE A 169 -4.72 -11.21 2.14
N THR A 170 -4.75 -12.40 1.53
CA THR A 170 -3.96 -12.67 0.32
C THR A 170 -4.50 -11.89 -0.87
N ASP A 171 -3.85 -12.02 -2.01
CA ASP A 171 -4.31 -11.40 -3.24
C ASP A 171 -5.69 -11.94 -3.64
N PHE A 172 -6.48 -11.07 -4.27
CA PHE A 172 -7.72 -11.47 -4.89
C PHE A 172 -7.42 -12.19 -6.20
N GLU A 173 -7.78 -13.45 -6.28
CA GLU A 173 -7.62 -14.24 -7.48
C GLU A 173 -8.93 -14.26 -8.29
N PHE A 174 -8.81 -14.02 -9.58
CA PHE A 174 -9.93 -14.01 -10.52
C PHE A 174 -9.82 -15.17 -11.50
N SER A 175 -10.92 -15.44 -12.22
CA SER A 175 -10.87 -16.43 -13.29
C SER A 175 -9.79 -16.07 -14.33
N PRO A 176 -9.06 -17.04 -14.89
CA PRO A 176 -8.01 -16.77 -15.89
C PRO A 176 -8.51 -15.99 -17.11
N LEU A 177 -9.77 -16.21 -17.48
CA LEU A 177 -10.41 -15.49 -18.59
C LEU A 177 -10.59 -14.01 -18.27
N PHE A 178 -11.06 -13.69 -17.06
CA PHE A 178 -11.24 -12.31 -16.61
C PHE A 178 -9.88 -11.61 -16.42
N ALA A 179 -8.91 -12.26 -15.80
CA ALA A 179 -7.56 -11.71 -15.63
C ALA A 179 -6.95 -11.31 -16.99
N LYS A 180 -7.05 -12.17 -18.01
CA LYS A 180 -6.58 -11.88 -19.35
C LYS A 180 -7.36 -10.73 -20.03
N ALA A 181 -8.68 -10.63 -19.79
CA ALA A 181 -9.47 -9.52 -20.34
C ALA A 181 -9.07 -8.17 -19.73
N ILE A 182 -8.83 -8.13 -18.42
CA ILE A 182 -8.33 -6.92 -17.73
C ILE A 182 -6.93 -6.55 -18.22
N GLU A 183 -6.01 -7.51 -18.33
CA GLU A 183 -4.67 -7.28 -18.85
C GLU A 183 -4.72 -6.65 -20.25
N SER A 184 -5.56 -7.21 -21.15
CA SER A 184 -5.74 -6.68 -22.51
C SER A 184 -6.35 -5.28 -22.51
N LYS A 185 -7.29 -4.99 -21.59
CA LYS A 185 -7.89 -3.66 -21.42
C LYS A 185 -6.83 -2.64 -20.98
N VAL A 186 -6.06 -2.98 -19.93
CA VAL A 186 -4.99 -2.12 -19.40
C VAL A 186 -3.92 -1.86 -20.46
N GLU A 187 -3.54 -2.89 -21.22
CA GLU A 187 -2.59 -2.74 -22.33
C GLU A 187 -3.12 -1.77 -23.41
N ALA A 188 -4.40 -1.89 -23.78
CA ALA A 188 -5.03 -0.99 -24.73
C ALA A 188 -5.11 0.46 -24.23
N GLU A 189 -5.46 0.66 -22.96
CA GLU A 189 -5.49 1.97 -22.32
C GLU A 189 -4.09 2.62 -22.25
N GLN A 190 -3.06 1.83 -21.88
CA GLN A 190 -1.67 2.31 -21.88
C GLN A 190 -1.18 2.70 -23.28
N LYS A 191 -1.55 1.92 -24.32
CA LYS A 191 -1.23 2.25 -25.71
C LYS A 191 -1.92 3.54 -26.15
N ALA A 192 -3.20 3.72 -25.81
CA ALA A 192 -3.92 4.95 -26.09
C ALA A 192 -3.31 6.17 -25.40
N GLN A 193 -3.00 6.04 -24.11
CA GLN A 193 -2.36 7.10 -23.34
C GLN A 193 -0.96 7.47 -23.89
N LYS A 194 -0.19 6.46 -24.30
CA LYS A 194 1.11 6.68 -24.93
C LYS A 194 0.96 7.43 -26.26
N ALA A 195 -0.01 7.05 -27.08
CA ALA A 195 -0.27 7.73 -28.36
C ALA A 195 -0.68 9.19 -28.16
N GLU A 196 -1.51 9.49 -27.16
CA GLU A 196 -1.90 10.85 -26.77
C GLU A 196 -0.68 11.67 -26.30
N ASN A 197 0.15 11.10 -25.43
CA ASN A 197 1.38 11.75 -24.96
C ASN A 197 2.37 12.01 -26.11
N ASP A 198 2.51 11.07 -27.06
CA ASP A 198 3.34 11.23 -28.26
C ASP A 198 2.81 12.35 -29.15
N LEU A 199 1.49 12.48 -29.32
CA LEU A 199 0.86 13.56 -30.07
C LEU A 199 1.15 14.92 -29.43
N ILE A 200 0.95 15.03 -28.11
CA ILE A 200 1.28 16.26 -27.37
C ILE A 200 2.76 16.62 -27.52
N ARG A 201 3.65 15.62 -27.46
CA ARG A 201 5.09 15.84 -27.62
C ARG A 201 5.40 16.39 -29.02
N ILE A 202 4.83 15.80 -30.10
CA ILE A 202 5.02 16.26 -31.47
C ILE A 202 4.49 17.70 -31.65
N GLU A 203 3.35 18.03 -31.07
CA GLU A 203 2.80 19.39 -31.10
C GLU A 203 3.72 20.39 -30.41
N VAL A 204 4.27 20.04 -29.23
CA VAL A 204 5.21 20.90 -28.51
C VAL A 204 6.50 21.08 -29.30
N GLU A 205 7.06 20.02 -29.86
CA GLU A 205 8.24 20.06 -30.73
C GLU A 205 8.01 20.97 -31.95
N ALA A 206 6.84 20.83 -32.62
CA ALA A 206 6.49 21.67 -33.76
C ALA A 206 6.41 23.17 -33.39
N ARG A 207 5.72 23.49 -32.26
CA ARG A 207 5.65 24.86 -31.74
C ARG A 207 7.03 25.42 -31.35
N GLN A 208 7.88 24.57 -30.80
CA GLN A 208 9.25 24.97 -30.45
C GLN A 208 10.09 25.30 -31.70
N LEU A 209 10.00 24.49 -32.75
CA LEU A 209 10.64 24.73 -34.03
C LEU A 209 10.14 26.02 -34.69
N GLU A 210 8.84 26.25 -34.67
CA GLU A 210 8.25 27.51 -35.17
C GLU A 210 8.74 28.71 -34.38
N ALA A 211 8.73 28.64 -33.03
CA ALA A 211 9.25 29.73 -32.20
C ALA A 211 10.76 30.00 -32.44
N GLN A 212 11.55 28.95 -32.63
CA GLN A 212 12.95 29.09 -32.98
C GLN A 212 13.15 29.77 -34.35
N ALA A 213 12.39 29.34 -35.38
CA ALA A 213 12.45 29.95 -36.71
C ALA A 213 12.06 31.44 -36.70
N VAL A 214 10.97 31.78 -35.98
CA VAL A 214 10.55 33.18 -35.79
C VAL A 214 11.64 33.98 -35.05
N GLY A 215 12.20 33.40 -33.98
CA GLY A 215 13.28 34.04 -33.22
C GLY A 215 14.54 34.30 -34.05
N LEU A 216 14.97 33.33 -34.87
CA LEU A 216 16.08 33.48 -35.78
C LEU A 216 15.82 34.55 -36.87
N ALA A 217 14.61 34.54 -37.45
CA ALA A 217 14.20 35.55 -38.41
C ALA A 217 14.23 36.98 -37.79
N ALA A 218 13.70 37.11 -36.59
CA ALA A 218 13.71 38.39 -35.86
C ALA A 218 15.15 38.86 -35.52
N ALA A 219 16.03 37.91 -35.12
CA ALA A 219 17.42 38.21 -34.85
C ALA A 219 18.15 38.70 -36.13
N ASN A 220 17.98 38.01 -37.25
CA ASN A 220 18.58 38.41 -38.55
C ASN A 220 18.06 39.78 -39.00
N ILE A 221 16.78 40.07 -38.83
CA ILE A 221 16.21 41.39 -39.15
C ILE A 221 16.80 42.46 -38.24
N ALA A 222 16.92 42.22 -36.94
CA ALA A 222 17.50 43.16 -35.99
C ALA A 222 19.01 43.43 -36.32
N GLU A 223 19.77 42.39 -36.66
CA GLU A 223 21.15 42.50 -37.08
C GLU A 223 21.29 43.34 -38.37
N ALA A 224 20.49 43.05 -39.41
CA ALA A 224 20.47 43.80 -40.64
C ALA A 224 20.03 45.26 -40.45
N GLN A 225 19.10 45.53 -39.55
CA GLN A 225 18.71 46.90 -39.20
C GLN A 225 19.84 47.63 -38.48
N GLY A 226 20.50 46.98 -37.53
CA GLY A 226 21.65 47.52 -36.81
C GLY A 226 22.82 47.85 -37.74
N GLU A 227 23.12 46.96 -38.71
CA GLU A 227 24.13 47.21 -39.73
C GLU A 227 23.75 48.40 -40.65
N ALA A 228 22.50 48.46 -41.09
CA ALA A 228 22.02 49.56 -41.93
C ALA A 228 22.07 50.89 -41.16
N GLU A 229 21.74 50.92 -39.90
CA GLU A 229 21.84 52.11 -39.05
C GLU A 229 23.29 52.52 -38.83
N ALA A 230 24.18 51.56 -38.56
CA ALA A 230 25.62 51.82 -38.45
C ALA A 230 26.20 52.38 -39.73
N ILE A 231 25.84 51.82 -40.90
CA ILE A 231 26.25 52.35 -42.21
C ILE A 231 25.72 53.78 -42.41
N SER A 232 24.50 54.06 -42.04
CA SER A 232 23.91 55.41 -42.15
C SER A 232 24.63 56.41 -41.27
N ILE A 233 24.95 56.05 -40.02
CA ILE A 233 25.74 56.88 -39.09
C ILE A 233 27.10 57.17 -39.65
N ILE A 234 27.80 56.16 -40.19
CA ILE A 234 29.12 56.32 -40.83
C ILE A 234 29.01 57.24 -42.06
N ASN A 235 28.05 57.04 -42.93
CA ASN A 235 27.80 57.86 -44.08
C ASN A 235 27.56 59.36 -43.76
N ASN A 236 26.74 59.58 -42.72
CA ASN A 236 26.47 60.94 -42.21
C ASN A 236 27.72 61.57 -41.63
N ALA A 237 28.54 60.84 -40.88
CA ALA A 237 29.80 61.31 -40.33
C ALA A 237 30.85 61.66 -41.44
N LEU A 238 30.91 60.79 -42.46
CA LEU A 238 31.76 61.00 -43.63
C LEU A 238 31.32 62.22 -44.46
N SER A 239 30.06 62.42 -44.64
CA SER A 239 29.48 63.59 -45.33
C SER A 239 29.71 64.87 -44.58
N ALA A 240 29.73 64.85 -43.26
CA ALA A 240 30.02 66.02 -42.42
C ALA A 240 31.54 66.41 -42.38
N ASN A 241 32.42 65.44 -42.61
CA ASN A 241 33.90 65.69 -42.63
C ASN A 241 34.57 64.83 -43.69
N PRO A 242 34.76 65.37 -44.91
CA PRO A 242 35.38 64.65 -46.01
C PRO A 242 36.83 64.19 -45.73
N PHE A 243 37.57 64.92 -44.87
CA PHE A 243 38.98 64.59 -44.50
C PHE A 243 39.05 63.37 -43.53
N TYR A 244 37.91 62.94 -42.92
CA TYR A 244 37.89 61.79 -42.03
C TYR A 244 38.22 60.49 -42.76
N LEU A 245 37.84 60.37 -43.99
CA LEU A 245 38.12 59.19 -44.81
C LEU A 245 39.63 59.07 -45.10
N GLU A 246 40.32 60.20 -45.31
CA GLU A 246 41.77 60.23 -45.53
C GLU A 246 42.54 59.91 -44.23
N TRP A 247 41.99 60.36 -43.06
CA TRP A 247 42.56 60.04 -41.78
C TRP A 247 42.43 58.53 -41.47
N LEU A 248 41.25 57.88 -41.70
CA LEU A 248 41.07 56.48 -41.58
C LEU A 248 41.98 55.68 -42.51
N LYS A 249 42.15 56.10 -43.73
CA LYS A 249 43.09 55.48 -44.67
C LYS A 249 44.51 55.49 -44.14
N THR A 250 44.89 56.58 -43.54
CA THR A 250 46.23 56.74 -42.96
C THR A 250 46.40 55.89 -41.70
N GLN A 251 45.35 55.74 -40.89
CA GLN A 251 45.44 54.96 -39.69
C GLN A 251 45.41 53.46 -39.99
N ALA A 252 44.69 53.02 -41.04
CA ALA A 252 44.60 51.61 -41.46
C ALA A 252 45.83 51.16 -42.26
N TRP A 253 46.74 52.09 -42.65
CA TRP A 253 47.91 51.76 -43.41
C TRP A 253 49.00 51.15 -42.52
N ASP A 254 49.42 49.95 -42.88
CA ASP A 254 50.44 49.17 -42.16
C ASP A 254 51.90 49.63 -42.50
N GLY A 255 52.09 50.72 -43.23
CA GLY A 255 53.40 51.27 -43.58
C GLY A 255 54.11 50.53 -44.73
N LYS A 256 53.48 49.58 -45.40
CA LYS A 256 54.04 48.83 -46.51
C LYS A 256 53.47 49.33 -47.82
N LEU A 257 54.37 49.52 -48.80
CA LEU A 257 53.98 49.86 -50.18
C LEU A 257 53.31 48.65 -50.84
N PRO A 258 52.16 48.84 -51.52
CA PRO A 258 51.57 47.77 -52.29
C PRO A 258 52.48 47.26 -53.39
N LEU A 259 52.54 45.92 -53.52
CA LEU A 259 53.45 45.27 -54.51
C LEU A 259 53.02 45.50 -55.95
N VAL A 260 51.79 45.92 -56.22
CA VAL A 260 51.33 46.27 -57.57
C VAL A 260 50.36 47.45 -57.48
N VAL A 261 50.68 48.53 -58.17
CA VAL A 261 49.82 49.70 -58.36
C VAL A 261 49.42 49.74 -59.82
N GLY A 262 48.18 49.35 -60.12
CA GLY A 262 47.64 49.54 -61.49
C GLY A 262 47.32 51.01 -61.73
N GLU A 263 47.41 51.44 -62.96
CA GLU A 263 47.06 52.80 -63.37
C GLU A 263 45.61 53.13 -63.01
N GLY A 264 45.38 54.04 -62.05
CA GLY A 264 44.05 54.43 -61.55
C GLY A 264 43.51 53.66 -60.32
N GLY A 265 44.28 52.71 -59.75
CA GLY A 265 43.88 51.94 -58.58
C GLY A 265 44.19 52.68 -57.26
N THR A 266 43.21 52.78 -56.35
CA THR A 266 43.48 53.27 -54.99
C THR A 266 44.28 52.20 -54.24
N PRO A 267 45.36 52.61 -53.49
CA PRO A 267 46.34 51.67 -52.88
C PRO A 267 45.81 50.80 -51.72
N PHE A 268 44.50 50.65 -51.59
CA PHE A 268 43.88 49.99 -50.47
C PHE A 268 43.23 48.61 -50.76
N ILE A 269 43.32 48.11 -52.01
CA ILE A 269 42.87 46.77 -52.34
C ILE A 269 44.08 45.87 -52.52
N GLN A 270 44.52 45.21 -51.45
CA GLN A 270 45.38 44.04 -51.53
C GLN A 270 44.52 42.82 -51.83
N ILE A 271 44.60 42.31 -53.07
CA ILE A 271 44.08 40.99 -53.38
C ILE A 271 45.16 40.00 -52.92
N PRO A 272 44.92 39.14 -51.88
CA PRO A 272 45.86 38.10 -51.55
C PRO A 272 45.93 37.12 -52.72
N VAL A 273 46.99 37.07 -53.46
CA VAL A 273 47.26 35.96 -54.34
C VAL A 273 47.82 34.84 -53.46
N GLN A 274 47.04 33.89 -53.20
CA GLN A 274 47.52 32.63 -52.61
C GLN A 274 48.29 31.85 -53.71
N PRO A 275 49.39 31.19 -53.37
CA PRO A 275 50.11 30.31 -54.23
C PRO A 275 49.38 29.06 -54.63
#